data_54e455879dc49070d09547d0312e1452
#
_entry.id   54e455879dc49070d09547d0312e1452
#
_cell.length_a   1.000
_cell.length_b   1.000
_cell.length_c   1.000
_cell.angle_alpha   90.00
_cell.angle_beta   90.00
_cell.angle_gamma   90.00
#
_symmetry.space_group_name_H-M   'P 1'
#
loop_
_entity.id
_entity.type
_entity.pdbx_description
1 polymer ?
#
loop_
_entity_poly.entity_id
_entity_poly.type
_entity_poly.pdbx_seq_one_letter_code
_entity_poly.pdbx_strand_id
1 'polypeptide(L)'
;MCLAEERRRCDVNSDKSITYSENVVQRIIRAKNGPAANAREASPKPAVHTVEIDEGSQGQRLDNFLVKLLKGVPKTHVYRVIRSGEVRVNKGRAAADTRLELGDMVRVPPVRVAEKTSVPAAPAREFPIVFEDEHLIAINKPAGVAVHGGSGVSSGVIEQLRQARPTAKFLELVHRLDKETSGLLLIAKKRSALVALQEQFRSRETGKTYSALVIGTWPASRKVIDVSLHKLSLIHI
;
A
#
# COMPACT_ATOMS: atom_id res chain seq x y z
N MET A 1 47.28 -20.82 -23.32
CA MET A 1 46.65 -20.68 -24.63
C MET A 1 45.65 -19.55 -24.46
N CYS A 2 46.06 -18.39 -24.69
CA CYS A 2 46.10 -17.50 -25.86
C CYS A 2 44.82 -17.48 -26.66
N LEU A 3 44.20 -16.34 -26.68
CA LEU A 3 43.70 -15.57 -27.83
C LEU A 3 42.55 -14.72 -27.39
N ALA A 4 42.31 -13.51 -27.66
CA ALA A 4 43.01 -12.39 -28.34
C ALA A 4 42.00 -11.24 -28.31
N GLU A 5 42.54 -10.07 -28.04
CA GLU A 5 41.89 -8.77 -28.15
C GLU A 5 41.34 -8.51 -29.56
N GLU A 6 40.16 -7.87 -29.61
CA GLU A 6 39.82 -7.06 -30.78
C GLU A 6 39.22 -5.74 -30.35
N ARG A 7 40.11 -4.72 -30.31
CA ARG A 7 39.78 -3.30 -30.23
C ARG A 7 39.31 -2.84 -31.58
N ARG A 8 38.10 -2.32 -31.72
CA ARG A 8 37.72 -1.49 -32.89
C ARG A 8 37.75 -0.02 -32.50
N ARG A 9 38.67 0.67 -33.16
CA ARG A 9 38.78 2.14 -33.20
C ARG A 9 37.53 2.70 -33.87
N CYS A 10 36.94 3.73 -33.27
CA CYS A 10 36.05 4.64 -34.00
C CYS A 10 36.88 5.86 -34.44
N ASP A 11 37.05 6.00 -35.71
CA ASP A 11 37.62 7.18 -36.37
C ASP A 11 36.63 8.34 -36.24
N VAL A 12 37.14 9.46 -35.72
CA VAL A 12 36.51 10.76 -35.75
C VAL A 12 36.81 11.38 -37.11
N ASN A 13 35.80 11.58 -37.91
CA ASN A 13 35.93 12.42 -39.09
C ASN A 13 35.11 13.70 -38.92
N SER A 14 35.82 14.79 -39.06
CA SER A 14 35.41 16.18 -38.92
C SER A 14 34.56 16.65 -40.10
N ASP A 15 33.88 17.77 -39.88
CA ASP A 15 33.25 18.69 -40.79
C ASP A 15 31.96 18.29 -41.51
N LYS A 16 30.86 18.70 -40.90
CA LYS A 16 29.72 19.27 -41.66
C LYS A 16 29.07 20.41 -40.84
N SER A 17 29.38 21.63 -41.28
CA SER A 17 28.66 22.83 -40.92
C SER A 17 27.19 22.73 -41.35
N ILE A 18 26.29 22.74 -40.35
CA ILE A 18 24.85 22.78 -40.58
C ILE A 18 24.45 24.25 -40.78
N THR A 19 24.22 24.65 -42.00
CA THR A 19 23.57 25.93 -42.32
C THR A 19 22.09 25.82 -42.08
N TYR A 20 21.59 26.48 -41.03
CA TYR A 20 20.15 26.64 -40.80
C TYR A 20 19.60 27.67 -41.79
N SER A 21 18.65 27.30 -42.62
CA SER A 21 17.95 28.22 -43.50
C SER A 21 17.03 29.15 -42.68
N GLU A 22 17.06 30.44 -43.00
CA GLU A 22 16.30 31.51 -42.36
C GLU A 22 14.78 31.27 -42.28
N ASN A 23 14.24 30.34 -43.06
CA ASN A 23 12.83 29.99 -43.09
C ASN A 23 12.35 29.19 -41.83
N VAL A 24 13.27 28.60 -41.08
CA VAL A 24 12.90 27.85 -39.85
C VAL A 24 12.70 28.81 -38.68
N VAL A 25 13.48 29.90 -38.63
CA VAL A 25 13.41 30.90 -37.53
C VAL A 25 12.08 31.68 -37.57
N GLN A 26 11.59 32.00 -38.77
CA GLN A 26 10.32 32.74 -38.91
C GLN A 26 9.09 31.89 -38.56
N ARG A 27 9.16 30.55 -38.68
CA ARG A 27 8.07 29.65 -38.25
C ARG A 27 7.96 29.51 -36.72
N ILE A 28 9.07 29.62 -36.01
CA ILE A 28 9.09 29.53 -34.55
C ILE A 28 8.53 30.81 -33.90
N ILE A 29 8.72 31.96 -34.49
CA ILE A 29 8.26 33.26 -33.96
C ILE A 29 6.74 33.45 -34.16
N ARG A 30 6.14 32.85 -35.19
CA ARG A 30 4.69 32.93 -35.45
C ARG A 30 3.83 32.01 -34.59
N ALA A 31 4.43 31.02 -33.92
CA ALA A 31 3.71 30.09 -33.03
C ALA A 31 3.49 30.63 -31.59
N LYS A 32 4.04 31.82 -31.27
CA LYS A 32 3.94 32.39 -29.90
C LYS A 32 2.78 33.35 -29.68
N ASN A 33 1.96 33.67 -30.68
CA ASN A 33 0.87 34.64 -30.55
C ASN A 33 -0.50 34.10 -31.01
N GLY A 34 -0.77 32.82 -30.76
CA GLY A 34 -2.14 32.31 -30.78
C GLY A 34 -2.81 32.54 -29.43
N PRO A 35 -4.13 32.88 -29.38
CA PRO A 35 -4.82 33.04 -28.11
C PRO A 35 -4.77 31.70 -27.38
N ALA A 36 -4.16 31.70 -26.20
CA ALA A 36 -4.19 30.56 -25.29
C ALA A 36 -5.65 30.36 -24.86
N ALA A 37 -6.33 29.43 -25.55
CA ALA A 37 -7.58 28.87 -25.06
C ALA A 37 -7.24 28.09 -23.80
N ASN A 38 -7.38 28.73 -22.65
CA ASN A 38 -7.35 28.14 -21.33
C ASN A 38 -8.56 27.22 -21.16
N ALA A 39 -8.58 26.10 -21.86
CA ALA A 39 -9.43 24.98 -21.51
C ALA A 39 -8.81 24.33 -20.26
N ARG A 40 -9.04 24.97 -19.09
CA ARG A 40 -9.03 24.22 -17.81
C ARG A 40 -10.19 23.27 -17.94
N GLU A 41 -9.92 22.01 -18.28
CA GLU A 41 -10.85 20.92 -18.07
C GLU A 41 -11.27 21.01 -16.60
N ALA A 42 -12.51 21.43 -16.39
CA ALA A 42 -13.11 21.51 -15.07
C ALA A 42 -13.16 20.08 -14.55
N SER A 43 -12.27 19.75 -13.61
CA SER A 43 -12.37 18.51 -12.85
C SER A 43 -13.82 18.39 -12.34
N PRO A 44 -14.47 17.24 -12.49
CA PRO A 44 -15.87 17.07 -12.15
C PRO A 44 -16.08 17.50 -10.70
N LYS A 45 -17.07 18.36 -10.48
CA LYS A 45 -17.43 18.81 -9.12
C LYS A 45 -17.68 17.56 -8.28
N PRO A 46 -17.06 17.44 -7.10
CA PRO A 46 -17.28 16.27 -6.25
C PRO A 46 -18.78 16.16 -5.94
N ALA A 47 -19.37 15.03 -6.31
CA ALA A 47 -20.78 14.74 -6.10
C ALA A 47 -20.97 13.85 -4.87
N VAL A 48 -22.14 13.94 -4.23
CA VAL A 48 -22.54 12.98 -3.20
C VAL A 48 -22.70 11.62 -3.88
N HIS A 49 -22.13 10.60 -3.30
CA HIS A 49 -22.30 9.22 -3.77
C HIS A 49 -22.70 8.31 -2.61
N THR A 50 -23.38 7.23 -2.94
CA THR A 50 -23.79 6.22 -1.97
C THR A 50 -23.06 4.92 -2.31
N VAL A 51 -22.51 4.28 -1.30
CA VAL A 51 -21.77 3.02 -1.43
C VAL A 51 -22.50 1.95 -0.65
N GLU A 52 -22.81 0.84 -1.29
CA GLU A 52 -23.34 -0.36 -0.67
C GLU A 52 -22.20 -1.18 -0.04
N ILE A 53 -22.41 -1.68 1.16
CA ILE A 53 -21.43 -2.47 1.90
C ILE A 53 -21.46 -3.92 1.40
N ASP A 54 -20.33 -4.34 0.89
CA ASP A 54 -20.05 -5.70 0.44
C ASP A 54 -19.52 -6.60 1.57
N GLU A 55 -19.36 -7.90 1.29
CA GLU A 55 -18.76 -8.87 2.21
C GLU A 55 -17.35 -8.49 2.69
N GLY A 56 -16.57 -7.81 1.83
CA GLY A 56 -15.21 -7.36 2.16
C GLY A 56 -15.17 -6.23 3.19
N SER A 57 -16.27 -5.51 3.36
CA SER A 57 -16.42 -4.37 4.27
C SER A 57 -17.31 -4.66 5.47
N GLN A 58 -18.03 -5.81 5.48
CA GLN A 58 -18.90 -6.22 6.58
C GLN A 58 -18.17 -6.28 7.91
N GLY A 59 -18.80 -5.79 8.99
CA GLY A 59 -18.25 -5.75 10.35
C GLY A 59 -17.12 -4.72 10.54
N GLN A 60 -16.76 -3.96 9.51
CA GLN A 60 -15.78 -2.88 9.62
C GLN A 60 -16.40 -1.66 10.31
N ARG A 61 -15.58 -0.92 11.06
CA ARG A 61 -16.02 0.38 11.63
C ARG A 61 -16.15 1.41 10.51
N LEU A 62 -17.13 2.29 10.63
CA LEU A 62 -17.42 3.36 9.66
C LEU A 62 -16.20 4.26 9.41
N ASP A 63 -15.47 4.65 10.47
CA ASP A 63 -14.27 5.49 10.34
C ASP A 63 -13.19 4.82 9.49
N ASN A 64 -12.92 3.53 9.72
CA ASN A 64 -11.93 2.77 8.96
C ASN A 64 -12.36 2.57 7.50
N PHE A 65 -13.63 2.29 7.26
CA PHE A 65 -14.19 2.18 5.93
C PHE A 65 -14.02 3.48 5.14
N LEU A 66 -14.37 4.62 5.74
CA LEU A 66 -14.24 5.92 5.08
C LEU A 66 -12.78 6.33 4.85
N VAL A 67 -11.87 6.06 5.79
CA VAL A 67 -10.43 6.32 5.59
C VAL A 67 -9.88 5.49 4.43
N LYS A 68 -10.35 4.25 4.24
CA LYS A 68 -9.98 3.39 3.11
C LYS A 68 -10.58 3.90 1.79
N LEU A 69 -11.83 4.33 1.80
CA LEU A 69 -12.55 4.84 0.64
C LEU A 69 -12.01 6.20 0.18
N LEU A 70 -11.82 7.12 1.11
CA LEU A 70 -11.38 8.49 0.89
C LEU A 70 -9.84 8.60 1.01
N LYS A 71 -9.12 7.78 0.25
CA LYS A 71 -7.64 7.79 0.25
C LYS A 71 -7.12 9.18 -0.11
N GLY A 72 -6.25 9.73 0.76
CA GLY A 72 -5.66 11.07 0.58
C GLY A 72 -6.37 12.17 1.38
N VAL A 73 -7.53 11.90 1.97
CA VAL A 73 -8.22 12.82 2.87
C VAL A 73 -7.65 12.65 4.29
N PRO A 74 -7.28 13.74 5.00
CA PRO A 74 -6.82 13.65 6.37
C PRO A 74 -7.87 13.02 7.30
N LYS A 75 -7.44 12.17 8.22
CA LYS A 75 -8.34 11.50 9.18
C LYS A 75 -9.21 12.48 9.96
N THR A 76 -8.65 13.63 10.35
CA THR A 76 -9.38 14.70 11.03
C THR A 76 -10.59 15.20 10.23
N HIS A 77 -10.47 15.28 8.90
CA HIS A 77 -11.58 15.63 8.01
C HIS A 77 -12.64 14.52 7.97
N VAL A 78 -12.22 13.24 7.90
CA VAL A 78 -13.14 12.10 7.94
C VAL A 78 -13.97 12.12 9.23
N TYR A 79 -13.32 12.32 10.38
CA TYR A 79 -14.04 12.44 11.66
C TYR A 79 -14.97 13.66 11.71
N ARG A 80 -14.60 14.77 11.06
CA ARG A 80 -15.44 15.96 10.98
C ARG A 80 -16.73 15.67 10.21
N VAL A 81 -16.67 15.08 9.01
CA VAL A 81 -17.86 14.79 8.19
C VAL A 81 -18.76 13.71 8.81
N ILE A 82 -18.22 12.80 9.60
CA ILE A 82 -19.03 11.87 10.41
C ILE A 82 -19.77 12.64 11.50
N ARG A 83 -19.05 13.46 12.27
CA ARG A 83 -19.59 14.21 13.39
C ARG A 83 -20.64 15.25 12.97
N SER A 84 -20.43 15.93 11.82
CA SER A 84 -21.41 16.87 11.25
C SER A 84 -22.67 16.16 10.76
N GLY A 85 -22.65 14.82 10.57
CA GLY A 85 -23.76 14.04 10.04
C GLY A 85 -23.92 14.16 8.52
N GLU A 86 -22.88 14.60 7.82
CA GLU A 86 -22.81 14.59 6.37
C GLU A 86 -22.70 13.16 5.81
N VAL A 87 -22.01 12.27 6.55
CA VAL A 87 -22.04 10.83 6.33
C VAL A 87 -23.29 10.24 6.97
N ARG A 88 -23.95 9.34 6.25
CA ARG A 88 -25.15 8.65 6.73
C ARG A 88 -25.09 7.19 6.38
N VAL A 89 -25.57 6.35 7.29
CA VAL A 89 -25.76 4.91 7.06
C VAL A 89 -27.27 4.65 7.06
N ASN A 90 -27.80 4.07 6.00
CA ASN A 90 -29.24 3.82 5.82
C ASN A 90 -30.10 5.07 6.10
N LYS A 91 -29.65 6.24 5.60
CA LYS A 91 -30.26 7.57 5.80
C LYS A 91 -30.16 8.10 7.23
N GLY A 92 -29.74 7.28 8.22
CA GLY A 92 -29.55 7.65 9.62
C GLY A 92 -28.19 8.29 9.91
N ARG A 93 -28.07 9.00 11.05
CA ARG A 93 -26.77 9.41 11.59
C ARG A 93 -26.04 8.18 12.13
N ALA A 94 -24.73 8.13 11.95
CA ALA A 94 -23.89 7.05 12.45
C ALA A 94 -22.67 7.63 13.19
N ALA A 95 -22.20 6.91 14.20
CA ALA A 95 -20.98 7.24 14.91
C ALA A 95 -19.75 6.65 14.20
N ALA A 96 -18.55 7.14 14.52
CA ALA A 96 -17.31 6.69 13.89
C ALA A 96 -17.03 5.19 14.12
N ASP A 97 -17.47 4.66 15.26
CA ASP A 97 -17.32 3.27 15.68
C ASP A 97 -18.48 2.36 15.24
N THR A 98 -19.51 2.92 14.56
CA THR A 98 -20.61 2.12 14.02
C THR A 98 -20.06 0.99 13.15
N ARG A 99 -20.52 -0.24 13.41
CA ARG A 99 -20.19 -1.42 12.62
C ARG A 99 -21.12 -1.51 11.42
N LEU A 100 -20.51 -1.65 10.24
CA LEU A 100 -21.25 -1.74 8.99
C LEU A 100 -21.73 -3.18 8.75
N GLU A 101 -22.96 -3.34 8.31
CA GLU A 101 -23.55 -4.63 7.95
C GLU A 101 -23.60 -4.81 6.44
N LEU A 102 -23.71 -6.05 5.98
CA LEU A 102 -23.86 -6.36 4.56
C LEU A 102 -25.14 -5.69 4.01
N GLY A 103 -25.00 -4.99 2.88
CA GLY A 103 -26.12 -4.28 2.26
C GLY A 103 -26.40 -2.88 2.83
N ASP A 104 -25.68 -2.44 3.86
CA ASP A 104 -25.79 -1.06 4.35
C ASP A 104 -25.46 -0.04 3.24
N MET A 105 -26.27 1.01 3.17
CA MET A 105 -26.10 2.11 2.21
C MET A 105 -25.40 3.29 2.90
N VAL A 106 -24.13 3.48 2.61
CA VAL A 106 -23.32 4.58 3.19
C VAL A 106 -23.29 5.76 2.23
N ARG A 107 -23.97 6.85 2.61
CA ARG A 107 -23.91 8.13 1.90
C ARG A 107 -22.63 8.88 2.26
N VAL A 108 -21.84 9.18 1.24
CA VAL A 108 -20.56 9.89 1.37
C VAL A 108 -20.70 11.30 0.79
N PRO A 109 -20.38 12.36 1.56
CA PRO A 109 -20.44 13.74 1.09
C PRO A 109 -19.37 13.98 0.02
N PRO A 110 -19.52 15.07 -0.78
CA PRO A 110 -18.51 15.45 -1.75
C PRO A 110 -17.24 15.93 -1.04
N VAL A 111 -16.20 15.13 -1.05
CA VAL A 111 -14.90 15.48 -0.46
C VAL A 111 -13.90 15.72 -1.59
N ARG A 112 -13.22 16.87 -1.57
CA ARG A 112 -12.08 17.10 -2.46
C ARG A 112 -10.93 16.21 -1.99
N VAL A 113 -10.63 15.19 -2.77
CA VAL A 113 -9.43 14.38 -2.58
C VAL A 113 -8.29 15.15 -3.24
N ALA A 114 -7.23 15.46 -2.49
CA ALA A 114 -6.02 16.00 -3.10
C ALA A 114 -5.52 14.98 -4.13
N GLU A 115 -5.29 15.41 -5.36
CA GLU A 115 -4.67 14.57 -6.38
C GLU A 115 -3.35 14.05 -5.80
N LYS A 116 -3.27 12.74 -5.62
CA LYS A 116 -2.02 12.13 -5.23
C LYS A 116 -1.05 12.32 -6.39
N THR A 117 0.05 13.03 -6.14
CA THR A 117 1.28 12.74 -6.89
C THR A 117 1.41 11.22 -6.92
N SER A 118 1.40 10.65 -8.11
CA SER A 118 1.41 9.22 -8.34
C SER A 118 2.61 8.60 -7.63
N VAL A 119 2.38 8.04 -6.44
CA VAL A 119 3.37 7.16 -5.82
C VAL A 119 3.52 6.00 -6.80
N PRO A 120 4.73 5.67 -7.25
CA PRO A 120 4.93 4.55 -8.14
C PRO A 120 4.21 3.31 -7.60
N ALA A 121 3.47 2.63 -8.46
CA ALA A 121 2.78 1.42 -8.06
C ALA A 121 3.80 0.42 -7.50
N ALA A 122 3.42 -0.30 -6.45
CA ALA A 122 4.27 -1.37 -5.92
C ALA A 122 4.61 -2.35 -7.05
N PRO A 123 5.86 -2.83 -7.16
CA PRO A 123 6.17 -3.86 -8.13
C PRO A 123 5.34 -5.11 -7.86
N ALA A 124 4.79 -5.73 -8.88
CA ALA A 124 4.09 -7.00 -8.76
C ALA A 124 5.09 -8.10 -8.37
N ARG A 125 4.82 -8.81 -7.27
CA ARG A 125 5.68 -9.90 -6.81
C ARG A 125 4.86 -10.97 -6.13
N GLU A 126 5.06 -12.22 -6.55
CA GLU A 126 4.64 -13.41 -5.82
C GLU A 126 5.72 -13.83 -4.82
N PHE A 127 5.29 -14.48 -3.75
CA PHE A 127 6.15 -15.01 -2.70
C PHE A 127 6.01 -16.54 -2.65
N PRO A 128 7.02 -17.27 -2.16
CA PRO A 128 6.91 -18.71 -2.03
C PRO A 128 5.70 -19.11 -1.19
N ILE A 129 4.74 -19.79 -1.80
CA ILE A 129 3.51 -20.24 -1.15
C ILE A 129 3.79 -21.56 -0.44
N VAL A 130 3.47 -21.61 0.85
CA VAL A 130 3.55 -22.83 1.68
C VAL A 130 2.20 -23.54 1.70
N PHE A 131 1.12 -22.76 1.73
CA PHE A 131 -0.26 -23.25 1.70
C PHE A 131 -1.18 -22.19 1.09
N GLU A 132 -2.17 -22.62 0.32
CA GLU A 132 -3.23 -21.75 -0.18
C GLU A 132 -4.54 -22.52 -0.32
N ASP A 133 -5.63 -21.91 0.15
CA ASP A 133 -6.99 -22.40 -0.06
C ASP A 133 -7.92 -21.23 -0.47
N GLU A 134 -9.23 -21.41 -0.34
CA GLU A 134 -10.22 -20.36 -0.62
C GLU A 134 -10.26 -19.23 0.41
N HIS A 135 -9.69 -19.44 1.60
CA HIS A 135 -9.81 -18.56 2.76
C HIS A 135 -8.53 -17.81 3.07
N LEU A 136 -7.38 -18.44 2.87
CA LEU A 136 -6.09 -17.86 3.24
C LEU A 136 -4.96 -18.31 2.30
N ILE A 137 -3.88 -17.53 2.36
CA ILE A 137 -2.57 -17.86 1.79
C ILE A 137 -1.56 -17.82 2.93
N ALA A 138 -0.74 -18.85 3.06
CA ALA A 138 0.46 -18.85 3.89
C ALA A 138 1.69 -18.79 2.99
N ILE A 139 2.47 -17.73 3.12
CA ILE A 139 3.70 -17.55 2.36
C ILE A 139 4.93 -17.69 3.26
N ASN A 140 6.05 -18.06 2.68
CA ASN A 140 7.36 -17.94 3.32
C ASN A 140 7.93 -16.53 3.00
N LYS A 141 7.78 -15.60 3.94
CA LYS A 141 8.29 -14.24 3.78
C LYS A 141 9.83 -14.25 3.88
N PRO A 142 10.56 -13.72 2.89
CA PRO A 142 12.01 -13.57 3.01
C PRO A 142 12.37 -12.49 4.03
N ALA A 143 13.56 -12.58 4.62
CA ALA A 143 14.15 -11.49 5.41
C ALA A 143 14.40 -10.25 4.53
N GLY A 144 14.44 -9.07 5.13
CA GLY A 144 14.68 -7.81 4.44
C GLY A 144 13.45 -7.20 3.76
N VAL A 145 12.31 -7.90 3.71
CA VAL A 145 11.06 -7.42 3.10
C VAL A 145 10.06 -7.04 4.19
N ALA A 146 9.57 -5.80 4.17
CA ALA A 146 8.51 -5.36 5.07
C ALA A 146 7.17 -6.01 4.71
N VAL A 147 6.29 -6.22 5.69
CA VAL A 147 4.97 -6.81 5.44
C VAL A 147 4.00 -5.82 4.80
N HIS A 148 4.14 -4.52 5.08
CA HIS A 148 3.35 -3.43 4.48
C HIS A 148 4.22 -2.19 4.27
N GLY A 149 3.82 -1.32 3.37
CA GLY A 149 4.41 0.00 3.18
C GLY A 149 4.19 0.92 4.39
N GLY A 150 5.02 1.94 4.53
CA GLY A 150 4.94 2.89 5.64
C GLY A 150 6.09 3.88 5.62
N SER A 151 6.46 4.44 6.79
CA SER A 151 7.53 5.42 6.87
C SER A 151 8.85 4.85 6.32
N GLY A 152 9.32 5.40 5.20
CA GLY A 152 10.56 5.00 4.55
C GLY A 152 10.51 3.71 3.71
N VAL A 153 9.34 3.07 3.60
CA VAL A 153 9.13 1.87 2.77
C VAL A 153 7.99 2.12 1.81
N SER A 154 8.27 2.13 0.53
CA SER A 154 7.28 2.42 -0.52
C SER A 154 6.23 1.31 -0.67
N SER A 155 6.63 0.05 -0.50
CA SER A 155 5.74 -1.11 -0.62
C SER A 155 6.25 -2.30 0.18
N GLY A 156 5.34 -3.07 0.78
CA GLY A 156 5.63 -4.32 1.46
C GLY A 156 5.03 -5.52 0.72
N VAL A 157 5.05 -6.67 1.38
CA VAL A 157 4.50 -7.93 0.86
C VAL A 157 3.07 -7.76 0.36
N ILE A 158 2.20 -7.12 1.15
CA ILE A 158 0.78 -7.05 0.82
C ILE A 158 0.49 -6.20 -0.41
N GLU A 159 1.20 -5.06 -0.58
CA GLU A 159 1.05 -4.22 -1.75
C GLU A 159 1.58 -4.92 -3.01
N GLN A 160 2.73 -5.59 -2.91
CA GLN A 160 3.33 -6.34 -4.03
C GLN A 160 2.44 -7.51 -4.45
N LEU A 161 1.91 -8.28 -3.49
CA LEU A 161 1.01 -9.40 -3.76
C LEU A 161 -0.32 -8.96 -4.38
N ARG A 162 -0.89 -7.82 -3.94
CA ARG A 162 -2.09 -7.24 -4.55
C ARG A 162 -1.86 -6.84 -6.01
N GLN A 163 -0.67 -6.36 -6.34
CA GLN A 163 -0.30 -6.06 -7.73
C GLN A 163 -0.10 -7.32 -8.57
N ALA A 164 0.43 -8.38 -7.98
CA ALA A 164 0.59 -9.68 -8.66
C ALA A 164 -0.77 -10.39 -8.88
N ARG A 165 -1.78 -10.10 -8.03
CA ARG A 165 -3.11 -10.73 -8.07
C ARG A 165 -4.23 -9.72 -8.24
N PRO A 166 -4.33 -9.02 -9.37
CA PRO A 166 -5.29 -7.93 -9.58
C PRO A 166 -6.76 -8.40 -9.55
N THR A 167 -7.02 -9.67 -9.79
CA THR A 167 -8.36 -10.28 -9.74
C THR A 167 -8.80 -10.65 -8.32
N ALA A 168 -7.89 -10.65 -7.35
CA ALA A 168 -8.23 -10.97 -5.97
C ALA A 168 -9.03 -9.83 -5.33
N LYS A 169 -10.30 -10.08 -5.03
CA LYS A 169 -11.21 -9.09 -4.42
C LYS A 169 -10.78 -8.69 -3.01
N PHE A 170 -10.15 -9.59 -2.28
CA PHE A 170 -9.75 -9.38 -0.90
C PHE A 170 -8.41 -10.05 -0.62
N LEU A 171 -7.43 -9.29 -0.14
CA LEU A 171 -6.14 -9.77 0.38
C LEU A 171 -5.75 -8.85 1.53
N GLU A 172 -5.75 -9.37 2.76
CA GLU A 172 -5.42 -8.60 3.96
C GLU A 172 -4.49 -9.40 4.89
N LEU A 173 -3.56 -8.69 5.52
CA LEU A 173 -2.65 -9.29 6.50
C LEU A 173 -3.40 -9.74 7.76
N VAL A 174 -3.22 -10.99 8.15
CA VAL A 174 -3.73 -11.52 9.43
C VAL A 174 -2.89 -11.01 10.58
N HIS A 175 -1.57 -11.06 10.44
CA HIS A 175 -0.56 -10.62 11.41
C HIS A 175 0.63 -9.98 10.70
N ARG A 176 1.64 -9.62 11.44
CA ARG A 176 2.87 -9.04 10.89
C ARG A 176 4.10 -9.77 11.41
N LEU A 177 5.14 -9.76 10.58
CA LEU A 177 6.52 -10.06 10.95
C LEU A 177 7.35 -8.79 10.75
N ASP A 178 8.42 -8.65 11.48
CA ASP A 178 9.36 -7.55 11.27
C ASP A 178 10.08 -7.71 9.91
N LYS A 179 10.64 -6.61 9.43
CA LYS A 179 11.27 -6.57 8.11
C LYS A 179 12.35 -7.65 7.96
N GLU A 180 13.22 -7.75 8.95
CA GLU A 180 14.35 -8.67 8.93
C GLU A 180 13.98 -10.12 9.36
N THR A 181 12.77 -10.34 9.88
CA THR A 181 12.28 -11.68 10.23
C THR A 181 11.76 -12.38 8.99
N SER A 182 12.27 -13.57 8.69
CA SER A 182 11.73 -14.49 7.68
C SER A 182 10.71 -15.47 8.30
N GLY A 183 9.97 -16.19 7.46
CA GLY A 183 9.08 -17.27 7.87
C GLY A 183 7.62 -17.05 7.49
N LEU A 184 6.73 -17.83 8.12
CA LEU A 184 5.32 -17.89 7.75
C LEU A 184 4.58 -16.58 8.00
N LEU A 185 3.96 -16.07 6.93
CA LEU A 185 3.07 -14.91 6.98
C LEU A 185 1.71 -15.31 6.41
N LEU A 186 0.65 -15.07 7.18
CA LEU A 186 -0.72 -15.39 6.81
C LEU A 186 -1.42 -14.19 6.20
N ILE A 187 -2.07 -14.41 5.07
CA ILE A 187 -2.84 -13.42 4.32
C ILE A 187 -4.24 -13.99 4.10
N ALA A 188 -5.26 -13.28 4.55
CA ALA A 188 -6.64 -13.70 4.38
C ALA A 188 -7.15 -13.33 2.98
N LYS A 189 -7.89 -14.24 2.34
CA LYS A 189 -8.59 -14.06 1.07
C LYS A 189 -10.07 -13.71 1.25
N LYS A 190 -10.60 -13.86 2.48
CA LYS A 190 -11.98 -13.51 2.86
C LYS A 190 -12.00 -12.74 4.19
N ARG A 191 -12.98 -11.86 4.33
CA ARG A 191 -13.15 -11.09 5.57
C ARG A 191 -13.43 -11.97 6.78
N SER A 192 -14.27 -13.00 6.63
CA SER A 192 -14.56 -13.96 7.69
C SER A 192 -13.30 -14.67 8.20
N ALA A 193 -12.44 -15.12 7.30
CA ALA A 193 -11.17 -15.74 7.65
C ALA A 193 -10.23 -14.75 8.39
N LEU A 194 -10.18 -13.48 7.94
CA LEU A 194 -9.40 -12.45 8.61
C LEU A 194 -9.84 -12.28 10.07
N VAL A 195 -11.14 -12.15 10.29
CA VAL A 195 -11.70 -11.93 11.64
C VAL A 195 -11.43 -13.14 12.54
N ALA A 196 -11.70 -14.36 12.05
CA ALA A 196 -11.48 -15.59 12.80
C ALA A 196 -10.00 -15.77 13.17
N LEU A 197 -9.09 -15.61 12.22
CA LEU A 197 -7.67 -15.75 12.47
C LEU A 197 -7.13 -14.66 13.41
N GLN A 198 -7.55 -13.40 13.24
CA GLN A 198 -7.15 -12.32 14.14
C GLN A 198 -7.65 -12.54 15.57
N GLU A 199 -8.82 -13.17 15.75
CA GLU A 199 -9.31 -13.55 17.08
C GLU A 199 -8.43 -14.62 17.72
N GLN A 200 -8.07 -15.69 16.99
CA GLN A 200 -7.14 -16.72 17.47
C GLN A 200 -5.77 -16.15 17.86
N PHE A 201 -5.26 -15.16 17.09
CA PHE A 201 -4.04 -14.45 17.44
C PHE A 201 -4.18 -13.61 18.72
N ARG A 202 -5.34 -13.01 18.95
CA ARG A 202 -5.65 -12.18 20.13
C ARG A 202 -5.83 -13.04 21.38
N SER A 203 -6.58 -14.13 21.27
CA SER A 203 -6.79 -15.12 22.36
C SER A 203 -5.55 -15.96 22.67
N ARG A 204 -4.46 -15.80 21.86
CA ARG A 204 -3.21 -16.58 22.00
C ARG A 204 -3.38 -18.09 21.80
N GLU A 205 -4.39 -18.50 21.06
CA GLU A 205 -4.61 -19.90 20.69
C GLU A 205 -3.62 -20.39 19.63
N THR A 206 -2.95 -19.47 18.92
CA THR A 206 -1.96 -19.81 17.90
C THR A 206 -0.58 -20.03 18.52
N GLY A 207 0.00 -21.21 18.26
CA GLY A 207 1.42 -21.48 18.56
C GLY A 207 2.34 -20.69 17.62
N LYS A 208 3.36 -20.03 18.19
CA LYS A 208 4.38 -19.29 17.41
C LYS A 208 5.76 -19.71 17.86
N THR A 209 6.54 -20.29 16.96
CA THR A 209 7.92 -20.70 17.22
C THR A 209 8.85 -19.92 16.33
N TYR A 210 9.90 -19.38 16.89
CA TYR A 210 10.94 -18.64 16.20
C TYR A 210 12.31 -19.24 16.52
N SER A 211 13.15 -19.33 15.50
CA SER A 211 14.57 -19.64 15.67
C SER A 211 15.36 -18.35 15.65
N ALA A 212 16.24 -18.17 16.62
CA ALA A 212 17.07 -16.99 16.73
C ALA A 212 18.55 -17.38 16.99
N LEU A 213 19.46 -16.75 16.26
CA LEU A 213 20.88 -16.83 16.54
C LEU A 213 21.26 -15.76 17.57
N VAL A 214 21.88 -16.17 18.67
CA VAL A 214 22.29 -15.26 19.75
C VAL A 214 23.83 -15.24 19.87
N ILE A 215 24.36 -14.14 20.38
CA ILE A 215 25.79 -14.00 20.64
C ILE A 215 26.08 -14.58 22.02
N GLY A 216 27.15 -15.36 22.10
CA GLY A 216 27.62 -15.98 23.36
C GLY A 216 26.98 -17.34 23.62
N THR A 217 27.19 -17.85 24.83
CA THR A 217 26.68 -19.15 25.26
C THR A 217 25.40 -18.96 26.05
N TRP A 218 24.32 -19.63 25.61
CA TRP A 218 23.05 -19.61 26.33
C TRP A 218 23.17 -20.45 27.63
N PRO A 219 22.84 -19.88 28.80
CA PRO A 219 22.91 -20.64 30.06
C PRO A 219 21.90 -21.79 30.07
N ALA A 220 22.32 -23.03 30.25
CA ALA A 220 21.49 -24.20 30.26
C ALA A 220 20.36 -24.16 31.32
N SER A 221 20.56 -23.43 32.41
CA SER A 221 19.59 -23.23 33.48
C SER A 221 18.47 -22.25 33.12
N ARG A 222 18.65 -21.40 32.09
CA ARG A 222 17.70 -20.35 31.75
C ARG A 222 16.79 -20.78 30.60
N LYS A 223 15.65 -21.38 30.92
CA LYS A 223 14.67 -21.84 29.93
C LYS A 223 13.66 -20.78 29.50
N VAL A 224 13.44 -19.79 30.34
CA VAL A 224 12.44 -18.73 30.11
C VAL A 224 13.06 -17.38 30.43
N ILE A 225 12.81 -16.40 29.57
CA ILE A 225 13.05 -14.97 29.82
C ILE A 225 11.70 -14.29 29.79
N ASP A 226 11.28 -13.78 30.93
CA ASP A 226 10.06 -12.97 31.09
C ASP A 226 10.47 -11.60 31.64
N VAL A 227 10.85 -10.71 30.73
CA VAL A 227 11.24 -9.35 31.05
C VAL A 227 10.52 -8.37 30.13
N SER A 228 10.23 -7.18 30.65
CA SER A 228 9.64 -6.11 29.85
C SER A 228 10.57 -5.67 28.74
N LEU A 229 10.02 -5.52 27.52
CA LEU A 229 10.75 -4.97 26.38
C LEU A 229 10.77 -3.45 26.48
N HIS A 230 11.97 -2.87 26.47
CA HIS A 230 12.15 -1.42 26.36
C HIS A 230 12.49 -1.04 24.91
N LYS A 231 11.78 -0.03 24.43
CA LYS A 231 12.10 0.56 23.12
C LYS A 231 13.38 1.39 23.28
N LEU A 232 14.48 0.93 22.69
CA LEU A 232 15.70 1.73 22.63
C LEU A 232 15.44 2.96 21.76
N SER A 233 15.62 4.14 22.32
CA SER A 233 15.66 5.38 21.56
C SER A 233 17.05 5.49 20.89
N LEU A 234 17.07 5.73 19.58
CA LEU A 234 18.33 5.96 18.83
C LEU A 234 19.12 7.18 19.31
N ILE A 235 18.53 8.00 20.20
CA ILE A 235 19.20 9.19 20.79
C ILE A 235 20.25 8.79 21.84
N HIS A 236 20.28 7.55 22.29
CA HIS A 236 21.20 7.06 23.33
C HIS A 236 22.28 6.12 22.80
N ILE A 237 22.51 6.07 21.49
CA ILE A 237 23.62 5.31 20.89
C ILE A 237 24.70 6.27 20.44
#